data_8dc44eaa6038998fe7ecddd67d7ef09e
#
_entry.id   8dc44eaa6038998fe7ecddd67d7ef09e
#
_cell.length_a   1.000
_cell.length_b   1.000
_cell.length_c   1.000
_cell.angle_alpha   90.00
_cell.angle_beta   90.00
_cell.angle_gamma   90.00
#
_symmetry.space_group_name_H-M   'P 1'
#
loop_
_entity.id
_entity.type
_entity.pdbx_description
1 polymer ?
#
loop_
_entity_poly.entity_id
_entity_poly.type
_entity_poly.pdbx_seq_one_letter_code
_entity_poly.pdbx_strand_id
1 'polypeptide(L)'
;MKKILLKQKSKEIYSAEFEILENDSVIGQVFIKGKLGSMEAIVDGTFHNKNFSLKFSNKILTGSSKKFRPYNIIENENITGEIFQTVFRKNLFSKYEYIKCNYNEEKFKLYSIWFGDKQVCAIYKNDIQISQIEFSNVIYNDLHDYTIYIKDDDNIFISILLNYYLYVVEKFKPGVKVTKSVVKYYQKDSNKDLISKYNSDWISKCGLNE
;
A
#
# COMPACT_ATOMS: atom_id res chain seq x y z
N MET A 1 -2.68 19.34 6.07
CA MET A 1 -2.67 17.91 5.79
C MET A 1 -3.85 17.58 4.89
N LYS A 2 -3.69 16.64 3.95
CA LYS A 2 -4.77 16.14 3.09
C LYS A 2 -5.25 14.77 3.52
N LYS A 3 -6.53 14.48 3.22
CA LYS A 3 -7.16 13.17 3.42
C LYS A 3 -7.62 12.64 2.07
N ILE A 4 -7.13 11.47 1.69
CA ILE A 4 -7.51 10.75 0.47
C ILE A 4 -8.20 9.46 0.89
N LEU A 5 -9.35 9.17 0.27
CA LEU A 5 -10.06 7.92 0.45
C LEU A 5 -9.86 7.04 -0.80
N LEU A 6 -9.41 5.81 -0.60
CA LEU A 6 -9.41 4.79 -1.64
C LEU A 6 -10.58 3.85 -1.35
N LYS A 7 -11.59 3.91 -2.19
CA LYS A 7 -12.83 3.15 -2.03
C LYS A 7 -12.90 2.02 -3.03
N GLN A 8 -12.92 0.78 -2.55
CA GLN A 8 -13.11 -0.36 -3.43
C GLN A 8 -14.56 -0.45 -3.88
N LYS A 9 -14.79 -0.47 -5.19
CA LYS A 9 -16.11 -0.52 -5.82
C LYS A 9 -16.55 -1.94 -6.14
N SER A 10 -15.60 -2.78 -6.55
CA SER A 10 -15.87 -4.15 -6.89
C SER A 10 -14.70 -5.08 -6.56
N LYS A 11 -15.02 -6.36 -6.38
CA LYS A 11 -14.07 -7.45 -6.25
C LYS A 11 -14.63 -8.66 -6.97
N GLU A 12 -13.96 -9.02 -8.06
CA GLU A 12 -14.22 -10.20 -8.84
C GLU A 12 -13.14 -11.27 -8.59
N ILE A 13 -13.29 -12.46 -9.16
CA ILE A 13 -12.33 -13.57 -8.97
C ILE A 13 -10.91 -13.18 -9.40
N TYR A 14 -10.78 -12.38 -10.46
CA TYR A 14 -9.49 -11.98 -11.03
C TYR A 14 -9.30 -10.47 -11.14
N SER A 15 -10.22 -9.67 -10.62
CA SER A 15 -10.11 -8.22 -10.69
C SER A 15 -10.64 -7.51 -9.45
N ALA A 16 -10.22 -6.27 -9.28
CA ALA A 16 -10.77 -5.33 -8.31
C ALA A 16 -10.72 -3.92 -8.90
N GLU A 17 -11.69 -3.09 -8.52
CA GLU A 17 -11.80 -1.70 -8.95
C GLU A 17 -11.87 -0.78 -7.75
N PHE A 18 -11.18 0.37 -7.86
CA PHE A 18 -11.16 1.40 -6.83
C PHE A 18 -11.41 2.78 -7.43
N GLU A 19 -12.03 3.63 -6.65
CA GLU A 19 -12.04 5.08 -6.82
C GLU A 19 -11.08 5.72 -5.83
N ILE A 20 -10.41 6.78 -6.29
CA ILE A 20 -9.59 7.67 -5.45
C ILE A 20 -10.38 8.94 -5.25
N LEU A 21 -10.68 9.28 -4.00
CA LEU A 21 -11.50 10.44 -3.67
C LEU A 21 -10.71 11.43 -2.81
N GLU A 22 -10.87 12.72 -3.12
CA GLU A 22 -10.46 13.85 -2.29
C GLU A 22 -11.69 14.74 -2.08
N ASN A 23 -12.08 15.01 -0.82
CA ASN A 23 -13.27 15.79 -0.48
C ASN A 23 -14.52 15.30 -1.22
N ASP A 24 -14.77 14.00 -1.20
CA ASP A 24 -15.87 13.29 -1.87
C ASP A 24 -15.89 13.40 -3.42
N SER A 25 -14.90 14.04 -4.01
CA SER A 25 -14.75 14.14 -5.47
C SER A 25 -13.81 13.03 -5.98
N VAL A 26 -14.21 12.35 -7.04
CA VAL A 26 -13.38 11.33 -7.68
C VAL A 26 -12.25 12.02 -8.46
N ILE A 27 -11.01 11.77 -8.04
CA ILE A 27 -9.79 12.32 -8.65
C ILE A 27 -8.95 11.27 -9.38
N GLY A 28 -9.39 10.01 -9.35
CA GLY A 28 -8.75 8.91 -10.04
C GLY A 28 -9.49 7.60 -9.91
N GLN A 29 -9.09 6.63 -10.73
CA GLN A 29 -9.63 5.27 -10.73
C GLN A 29 -8.50 4.26 -10.90
N VAL A 30 -8.66 3.08 -10.31
CA VAL A 30 -7.67 2.01 -10.39
C VAL A 30 -8.33 0.67 -10.65
N PHE A 31 -7.77 -0.06 -11.59
CA PHE A 31 -8.14 -1.40 -11.98
C PHE A 31 -7.00 -2.37 -11.66
N ILE A 32 -7.31 -3.41 -10.91
CA ILE A 32 -6.35 -4.46 -10.57
C ILE A 32 -6.78 -5.73 -11.28
N LYS A 33 -5.86 -6.35 -12.02
CA LYS A 33 -6.10 -7.59 -12.74
C LYS A 33 -5.08 -8.64 -12.33
N GLY A 34 -5.56 -9.78 -11.85
CA GLY A 34 -4.75 -10.95 -11.57
C GLY A 34 -4.80 -11.97 -12.69
N LYS A 35 -3.87 -12.90 -12.67
CA LYS A 35 -3.79 -14.00 -13.62
C LYS A 35 -4.02 -15.34 -12.90
N LEU A 36 -4.76 -16.26 -13.54
CA LEU A 36 -4.96 -17.62 -13.03
C LEU A 36 -3.62 -18.31 -12.78
N GLY A 37 -3.46 -18.88 -11.59
CA GLY A 37 -2.27 -19.63 -11.22
C GLY A 37 -1.03 -18.76 -10.93
N SER A 38 -1.17 -17.43 -10.92
CA SER A 38 -0.11 -16.49 -10.58
C SER A 38 -0.51 -15.64 -9.37
N MET A 39 0.45 -15.36 -8.50
CA MET A 39 0.28 -14.37 -7.43
C MET A 39 0.56 -12.94 -7.94
N GLU A 40 0.84 -12.79 -9.23
CA GLU A 40 1.14 -11.52 -9.86
C GLU A 40 -0.17 -10.83 -10.26
N ALA A 41 -0.23 -9.54 -10.06
CA ALA A 41 -1.30 -8.70 -10.53
C ALA A 41 -0.75 -7.49 -11.26
N ILE A 42 -1.55 -6.94 -12.16
CA ILE A 42 -1.27 -5.65 -12.80
C ILE A 42 -2.20 -4.64 -12.14
N VAL A 43 -1.66 -3.51 -11.75
CA VAL A 43 -2.41 -2.35 -11.29
C VAL A 43 -2.31 -1.29 -12.39
N ASP A 44 -3.43 -0.94 -12.99
CA ASP A 44 -3.52 0.15 -13.96
C ASP A 44 -4.44 1.22 -13.40
N GLY A 45 -4.08 2.48 -13.50
CA GLY A 45 -4.91 3.54 -12.97
C GLY A 45 -4.66 4.91 -13.56
N THR A 46 -5.56 5.82 -13.18
CA THR A 46 -5.47 7.24 -13.43
C THR A 46 -5.47 8.01 -12.12
N PHE A 47 -4.71 9.08 -12.05
CA PHE A 47 -4.70 10.02 -10.93
C PHE A 47 -4.44 11.42 -11.48
N HIS A 48 -5.35 12.38 -11.24
CA HIS A 48 -5.31 13.72 -11.82
C HIS A 48 -4.98 13.71 -13.32
N ASN A 49 -5.67 12.86 -14.10
CA ASN A 49 -5.49 12.67 -15.55
C ASN A 49 -4.12 12.11 -15.97
N LYS A 50 -3.29 11.66 -15.06
CA LYS A 50 -2.04 10.94 -15.37
C LYS A 50 -2.27 9.44 -15.28
N ASN A 51 -1.84 8.72 -16.31
CA ASN A 51 -1.89 7.26 -16.31
C ASN A 51 -0.68 6.68 -15.58
N PHE A 52 -0.91 5.63 -14.83
CA PHE A 52 0.15 4.86 -14.18
C PHE A 52 -0.15 3.36 -14.18
N SER A 53 0.91 2.56 -14.03
CA SER A 53 0.79 1.12 -13.83
C SER A 53 1.81 0.62 -12.82
N LEU A 54 1.42 -0.44 -12.06
CA LEU A 54 2.35 -1.28 -11.34
C LEU A 54 2.37 -2.65 -12.02
N LYS A 55 3.54 -3.06 -12.52
CA LYS A 55 3.71 -4.35 -13.20
C LYS A 55 4.83 -5.14 -12.56
N PHE A 56 4.60 -6.43 -12.33
CA PHE A 56 5.60 -7.33 -11.78
C PHE A 56 6.90 -7.28 -12.60
N SER A 57 8.03 -7.16 -11.90
CA SER A 57 9.34 -7.12 -12.52
C SER A 57 9.95 -8.51 -12.53
N ASN A 58 10.13 -9.09 -13.72
CA ASN A 58 10.82 -10.39 -13.91
C ASN A 58 12.35 -10.30 -13.73
N LYS A 59 12.91 -9.18 -13.28
CA LYS A 59 14.35 -9.07 -13.02
C LYS A 59 14.74 -10.04 -11.93
N ILE A 60 15.43 -11.12 -12.30
CA ILE A 60 16.11 -12.01 -11.36
C ILE A 60 17.12 -11.15 -10.61
N LEU A 61 16.90 -11.01 -9.32
CA LEU A 61 17.74 -10.18 -8.48
C LEU A 61 19.01 -10.95 -8.13
N THR A 62 20.04 -10.70 -8.87
CA THR A 62 21.42 -11.05 -8.51
C THR A 62 21.91 -10.05 -7.46
N GLY A 63 22.04 -10.47 -6.22
CA GLY A 63 22.60 -9.62 -5.16
C GLY A 63 22.08 -9.95 -3.76
N SER A 64 22.80 -9.53 -2.74
CA SER A 64 22.57 -9.83 -1.33
C SER A 64 21.32 -9.20 -0.70
N SER A 65 20.60 -8.34 -1.39
CA SER A 65 19.35 -7.75 -0.92
C SER A 65 18.17 -8.60 -1.38
N LYS A 66 17.54 -9.30 -0.44
CA LYS A 66 16.32 -10.07 -0.69
C LYS A 66 15.17 -9.11 -1.01
N LYS A 67 14.94 -8.86 -2.29
CA LYS A 67 13.74 -8.18 -2.79
C LYS A 67 12.68 -9.24 -3.03
N PHE A 68 11.52 -9.11 -2.41
CA PHE A 68 10.39 -10.00 -2.64
C PHE A 68 9.33 -9.25 -3.43
N ARG A 69 8.71 -9.92 -4.40
CA ARG A 69 7.61 -9.38 -5.21
C ARG A 69 7.92 -7.97 -5.78
N PRO A 70 8.97 -7.82 -6.60
CA PRO A 70 9.30 -6.51 -7.18
C PRO A 70 8.31 -6.12 -8.26
N TYR A 71 7.89 -4.83 -8.22
CA TYR A 71 7.03 -4.21 -9.22
C TYR A 71 7.71 -2.96 -9.76
N ASN A 72 7.64 -2.76 -11.07
CA ASN A 72 8.01 -1.50 -11.69
C ASN A 72 6.85 -0.51 -11.58
N ILE A 73 7.15 0.74 -11.29
CA ILE A 73 6.25 1.88 -11.45
C ILE A 73 6.42 2.39 -12.88
N ILE A 74 5.32 2.50 -13.61
CA ILE A 74 5.31 2.94 -14.99
C ILE A 74 4.37 4.14 -15.10
N GLU A 75 4.88 5.25 -15.64
CA GLU A 75 4.10 6.45 -15.96
C GLU A 75 4.36 6.82 -17.41
N ASN A 76 3.30 7.06 -18.18
CA ASN A 76 3.42 7.41 -19.60
C ASN A 76 4.39 6.47 -20.35
N GLU A 77 4.24 5.15 -20.12
CA GLU A 77 5.06 4.07 -20.73
C GLU A 77 6.52 4.00 -20.25
N ASN A 78 6.98 4.91 -19.41
CA ASN A 78 8.34 4.93 -18.87
C ASN A 78 8.39 4.32 -17.47
N ILE A 79 9.46 3.57 -17.18
CA ILE A 79 9.71 3.10 -15.81
C ILE A 79 10.29 4.25 -15.01
N THR A 80 9.53 4.73 -14.01
CA THR A 80 9.89 5.83 -13.10
C THR A 80 10.36 5.35 -11.74
N GLY A 81 10.17 4.05 -11.44
CA GLY A 81 10.58 3.52 -10.16
C GLY A 81 10.33 2.02 -9.99
N GLU A 82 10.60 1.54 -8.77
CA GLU A 82 10.35 0.16 -8.36
C GLU A 82 9.82 0.11 -6.92
N ILE A 83 8.93 -0.85 -6.65
CA ILE A 83 8.41 -1.15 -5.29
C ILE A 83 8.67 -2.64 -5.01
N PHE A 84 9.11 -2.98 -3.79
CA PHE A 84 9.34 -4.36 -3.39
C PHE A 84 9.28 -4.54 -1.87
N GLN A 85 8.94 -5.75 -1.43
CA GLN A 85 9.08 -6.14 -0.03
C GLN A 85 10.54 -6.48 0.29
N THR A 86 10.95 -6.21 1.53
CA THR A 86 12.28 -6.56 2.04
C THR A 86 12.22 -6.84 3.54
N VAL A 87 13.27 -7.42 4.08
CA VAL A 87 13.37 -7.78 5.50
C VAL A 87 14.44 -6.93 6.17
N PHE A 88 14.07 -6.26 7.24
CA PHE A 88 15.04 -5.74 8.20
C PHE A 88 15.44 -6.84 9.17
N ARG A 89 16.72 -7.00 9.42
CA ARG A 89 17.26 -7.92 10.41
C ARG A 89 18.31 -7.20 11.24
N LYS A 90 18.03 -7.01 12.52
CA LYS A 90 18.97 -6.45 13.49
C LYS A 90 19.83 -7.56 14.12
N ASN A 91 19.19 -8.68 14.43
CA ASN A 91 19.81 -9.89 14.98
C ASN A 91 18.92 -11.11 14.66
N LEU A 92 19.24 -12.29 15.23
CA LEU A 92 18.45 -13.51 15.00
C LEU A 92 16.99 -13.41 15.49
N PHE A 93 16.71 -12.58 16.49
CA PHE A 93 15.40 -12.47 17.13
C PHE A 93 14.60 -11.23 16.70
N SER A 94 15.26 -10.21 16.15
CA SER A 94 14.60 -8.98 15.68
C SER A 94 14.69 -8.89 14.17
N LYS A 95 13.62 -9.34 13.51
CA LYS A 95 13.39 -9.18 12.07
C LYS A 95 11.96 -8.74 11.82
N TYR A 96 11.75 -7.92 10.82
CA TYR A 96 10.41 -7.57 10.33
C TYR A 96 10.47 -7.26 8.83
N GLU A 97 9.34 -7.40 8.18
CA GLU A 97 9.16 -7.07 6.77
C GLU A 97 8.68 -5.63 6.63
N TYR A 98 9.08 -4.99 5.56
CA TYR A 98 8.59 -3.68 5.18
C TYR A 98 8.71 -3.50 3.66
N ILE A 99 8.04 -2.50 3.13
CA ILE A 99 8.07 -2.20 1.70
C ILE A 99 9.05 -1.07 1.45
N LYS A 100 9.90 -1.24 0.44
CA LYS A 100 10.74 -0.19 -0.12
C LYS A 100 10.19 0.25 -1.45
N CYS A 101 10.30 1.55 -1.71
CA CYS A 101 10.04 2.13 -3.01
C CYS A 101 11.19 3.08 -3.37
N ASN A 102 11.68 2.94 -4.58
CA ASN A 102 12.55 3.91 -5.23
C ASN A 102 11.74 4.54 -6.36
N TYR A 103 11.50 5.84 -6.30
CA TYR A 103 10.66 6.55 -7.24
C TYR A 103 11.26 7.94 -7.51
N ASN A 104 11.54 8.25 -8.79
CA ASN A 104 12.18 9.50 -9.20
C ASN A 104 13.43 9.85 -8.36
N GLU A 105 14.34 8.87 -8.20
CA GLU A 105 15.59 8.98 -7.42
C GLU A 105 15.40 9.11 -5.90
N GLU A 106 14.16 9.20 -5.43
CA GLU A 106 13.82 9.29 -4.01
C GLU A 106 13.54 7.90 -3.41
N LYS A 107 13.72 7.77 -2.10
CA LYS A 107 13.56 6.52 -1.37
C LYS A 107 12.47 6.61 -0.33
N PHE A 108 11.53 5.69 -0.43
CA PHE A 108 10.39 5.59 0.48
C PHE A 108 10.37 4.24 1.18
N LYS A 109 9.79 4.22 2.39
CA LYS A 109 9.58 3.02 3.19
C LYS A 109 8.15 3.01 3.70
N LEU A 110 7.47 1.87 3.59
CA LEU A 110 6.16 1.66 4.21
C LEU A 110 6.30 0.56 5.25
N TYR A 111 5.85 0.84 6.47
CA TYR A 111 5.76 -0.09 7.58
C TYR A 111 4.29 -0.38 7.86
N SER A 112 3.87 -1.65 7.77
CA SER A 112 2.53 -2.12 8.10
C SER A 112 2.56 -2.72 9.50
N ILE A 113 1.69 -2.27 10.40
CA ILE A 113 1.72 -2.59 11.82
C ILE A 113 0.32 -2.92 12.29
N TRP A 114 0.19 -4.03 13.04
CA TRP A 114 -1.06 -4.48 13.61
C TRP A 114 -1.10 -4.28 15.12
N PHE A 115 -2.18 -3.66 15.61
CA PHE A 115 -2.48 -3.43 17.03
C PHE A 115 -3.79 -4.13 17.43
N GLY A 116 -3.85 -5.45 17.28
CA GLY A 116 -5.07 -6.21 17.53
C GLY A 116 -6.03 -6.09 16.33
N ASP A 117 -7.08 -5.34 16.48
CA ASP A 117 -8.10 -5.12 15.45
C ASP A 117 -7.83 -3.89 14.57
N LYS A 118 -6.76 -3.15 14.84
CA LYS A 118 -6.35 -1.98 14.05
C LYS A 118 -5.07 -2.28 13.27
N GLN A 119 -5.12 -2.14 11.94
CA GLN A 119 -3.93 -2.09 11.09
C GLN A 119 -3.67 -0.64 10.70
N VAL A 120 -2.42 -0.22 10.76
CA VAL A 120 -1.97 1.10 10.30
C VAL A 120 -0.71 0.94 9.47
N CYS A 121 -0.52 1.82 8.50
CA CYS A 121 0.75 1.91 7.79
C CYS A 121 1.33 3.31 7.94
N ALA A 122 2.62 3.38 8.22
CA ALA A 122 3.38 4.62 8.25
C ALA A 122 4.33 4.65 7.04
N ILE A 123 4.26 5.73 6.26
CA ILE A 123 5.12 5.96 5.09
C ILE A 123 6.17 7.01 5.44
N TYR A 124 7.41 6.69 5.11
CA TYR A 124 8.58 7.52 5.36
C TYR A 124 9.31 7.86 4.07
N LYS A 125 9.78 9.11 3.98
CA LYS A 125 10.74 9.59 2.99
C LYS A 125 11.97 10.10 3.76
N ASN A 126 13.16 9.56 3.48
CA ASN A 126 14.40 9.95 4.18
C ASN A 126 14.27 9.94 5.71
N ASP A 127 13.65 8.89 6.27
CA ASP A 127 13.39 8.68 7.69
C ASP A 127 12.44 9.71 8.37
N ILE A 128 11.77 10.56 7.58
CA ILE A 128 10.71 11.47 8.05
C ILE A 128 9.36 10.86 7.64
N GLN A 129 8.41 10.75 8.57
CA GLN A 129 7.06 10.29 8.26
C GLN A 129 6.33 11.35 7.44
N ILE A 130 5.82 10.94 6.27
CA ILE A 130 5.14 11.82 5.31
C ILE A 130 3.66 11.50 5.16
N SER A 131 3.26 10.26 5.51
CA SER A 131 1.90 9.78 5.34
C SER A 131 1.57 8.66 6.32
N GLN A 132 0.28 8.50 6.62
CA GLN A 132 -0.28 7.39 7.38
C GLN A 132 -1.50 6.83 6.66
N ILE A 133 -1.62 5.50 6.63
CA ILE A 133 -2.78 4.82 6.05
C ILE A 133 -3.50 4.08 7.17
N GLU A 134 -4.81 4.25 7.24
CA GLU A 134 -5.69 3.52 8.13
C GLU A 134 -6.63 2.62 7.35
N PHE A 135 -6.94 1.46 7.93
CA PHE A 135 -7.74 0.40 7.33
C PHE A 135 -8.95 0.09 8.21
N SER A 136 -10.05 -0.26 7.58
CA SER A 136 -11.12 -0.94 8.31
C SER A 136 -10.70 -2.38 8.61
N ASN A 137 -10.86 -2.79 9.87
CA ASN A 137 -10.66 -4.19 10.29
C ASN A 137 -11.89 -5.07 10.03
N VAL A 138 -13.03 -4.45 9.74
CA VAL A 138 -14.27 -5.13 9.34
C VAL A 138 -14.49 -4.88 7.86
N ILE A 139 -14.43 -5.96 7.09
CA ILE A 139 -14.53 -5.93 5.64
C ILE A 139 -15.83 -6.61 5.23
N TYR A 140 -16.65 -5.90 4.46
CA TYR A 140 -17.91 -6.40 3.93
C TYR A 140 -17.72 -6.81 2.45
N ASN A 141 -18.15 -8.02 2.10
CA ASN A 141 -18.06 -8.55 0.73
C ASN A 141 -16.65 -8.47 0.10
N ASP A 142 -15.59 -8.55 0.93
CA ASP A 142 -14.19 -8.39 0.53
C ASP A 142 -13.89 -7.01 -0.14
N LEU A 143 -14.66 -5.98 0.21
CA LEU A 143 -14.44 -4.60 -0.24
C LEU A 143 -13.65 -3.84 0.82
N HIS A 144 -12.46 -3.40 0.44
CA HIS A 144 -11.50 -2.72 1.31
C HIS A 144 -11.50 -1.22 1.05
N ASP A 145 -11.70 -0.44 2.10
CA ASP A 145 -11.56 1.01 2.06
C ASP A 145 -10.31 1.42 2.85
N TYR A 146 -9.61 2.43 2.34
CA TYR A 146 -8.39 2.96 2.95
C TYR A 146 -8.47 4.46 3.08
N THR A 147 -8.13 4.98 4.26
CA THR A 147 -7.97 6.41 4.48
C THR A 147 -6.47 6.73 4.55
N ILE A 148 -6.02 7.61 3.68
CA ILE A 148 -4.63 8.06 3.62
C ILE A 148 -4.56 9.50 4.10
N TYR A 149 -3.81 9.75 5.16
CA TYR A 149 -3.47 11.08 5.66
C TYR A 149 -2.09 11.45 5.15
N ILE A 150 -1.95 12.63 4.55
CA ILE A 150 -0.73 13.03 3.83
C ILE A 150 -0.36 14.45 4.25
N LYS A 151 0.92 14.62 4.62
CA LYS A 151 1.40 15.91 5.09
C LYS A 151 1.50 16.93 3.97
N ASP A 152 2.12 16.58 2.85
CA ASP A 152 2.44 17.46 1.73
C ASP A 152 1.93 16.86 0.41
N ASP A 153 1.43 17.71 -0.48
CA ASP A 153 0.79 17.32 -1.75
C ASP A 153 1.69 16.49 -2.67
N ASP A 154 2.99 16.76 -2.68
CA ASP A 154 3.96 16.03 -3.51
C ASP A 154 4.05 14.53 -3.15
N ASN A 155 3.56 14.13 -1.97
CA ASN A 155 3.61 12.77 -1.49
C ASN A 155 2.29 11.99 -1.71
N ILE A 156 1.26 12.62 -2.31
CA ILE A 156 -0.05 11.96 -2.52
C ILE A 156 0.10 10.74 -3.42
N PHE A 157 0.67 10.94 -4.60
CA PHE A 157 0.77 9.89 -5.61
C PHE A 157 1.55 8.67 -5.11
N ILE A 158 2.71 8.88 -4.48
CA ILE A 158 3.52 7.77 -3.96
C ILE A 158 2.83 7.03 -2.81
N SER A 159 2.05 7.74 -1.97
CA SER A 159 1.28 7.12 -0.89
C SER A 159 0.17 6.22 -1.44
N ILE A 160 -0.49 6.64 -2.52
CA ILE A 160 -1.50 5.87 -3.24
C ILE A 160 -0.86 4.61 -3.87
N LEU A 161 0.27 4.74 -4.57
CA LEU A 161 0.98 3.61 -5.17
C LEU A 161 1.39 2.57 -4.14
N LEU A 162 1.95 3.00 -3.01
CA LEU A 162 2.38 2.12 -1.93
C LEU A 162 1.20 1.38 -1.30
N ASN A 163 0.03 2.02 -1.19
CA ASN A 163 -1.19 1.34 -0.72
C ASN A 163 -1.66 0.27 -1.71
N TYR A 164 -1.69 0.56 -3.02
CA TYR A 164 -2.11 -0.45 -4.01
C TYR A 164 -1.12 -1.61 -4.10
N TYR A 165 0.18 -1.34 -4.00
CA TYR A 165 1.16 -2.41 -3.88
C TYR A 165 0.89 -3.29 -2.65
N LEU A 166 0.65 -2.69 -1.48
CA LEU A 166 0.32 -3.41 -0.25
C LEU A 166 -0.96 -4.25 -0.42
N TYR A 167 -2.02 -3.68 -1.02
CA TYR A 167 -3.25 -4.41 -1.32
C TYR A 167 -2.98 -5.64 -2.19
N VAL A 168 -2.21 -5.48 -3.25
CA VAL A 168 -1.88 -6.59 -4.17
C VAL A 168 -1.12 -7.70 -3.46
N VAL A 169 -0.16 -7.37 -2.60
CA VAL A 169 0.69 -8.38 -1.95
C VAL A 169 0.04 -9.04 -0.72
N GLU A 170 -0.88 -8.36 -0.03
CA GLU A 170 -1.49 -8.86 1.20
C GLU A 170 -2.94 -9.34 1.04
N LYS A 171 -3.75 -8.63 0.26
CA LYS A 171 -5.21 -8.80 0.23
C LYS A 171 -5.74 -9.40 -1.08
N PHE A 172 -5.19 -9.00 -2.22
CA PHE A 172 -5.64 -9.46 -3.51
C PHE A 172 -5.15 -10.90 -3.80
N LYS A 173 -6.10 -11.84 -3.87
CA LYS A 173 -5.83 -13.25 -4.16
C LYS A 173 -6.58 -13.65 -5.43
N PRO A 174 -5.93 -13.62 -6.60
CA PRO A 174 -6.55 -14.03 -7.85
C PRO A 174 -7.01 -15.49 -7.80
N GLY A 175 -8.20 -15.77 -8.33
CA GLY A 175 -8.78 -17.12 -8.35
C GLY A 175 -9.56 -17.48 -7.08
N VAL A 176 -9.58 -16.64 -6.06
CA VAL A 176 -10.35 -16.86 -4.83
C VAL A 176 -11.69 -16.15 -4.93
N LYS A 177 -12.78 -16.92 -4.87
CA LYS A 177 -14.13 -16.36 -4.81
C LYS A 177 -14.42 -15.83 -3.41
N VAL A 178 -15.07 -14.67 -3.33
CA VAL A 178 -15.60 -14.15 -2.07
C VAL A 178 -16.69 -15.10 -1.55
N THR A 179 -16.46 -15.69 -0.39
CA THR A 179 -17.41 -16.65 0.22
C THR A 179 -18.01 -16.14 1.52
N LYS A 180 -17.43 -15.09 2.10
CA LYS A 180 -17.86 -14.53 3.38
C LYS A 180 -18.34 -13.11 3.17
N SER A 181 -19.56 -12.81 3.61
CA SER A 181 -20.11 -11.44 3.58
C SER A 181 -19.43 -10.48 4.55
N VAL A 182 -18.86 -11.01 5.65
CA VAL A 182 -18.13 -10.21 6.65
C VAL A 182 -16.86 -10.94 7.07
N VAL A 183 -15.74 -10.24 7.05
CA VAL A 183 -14.45 -10.70 7.57
C VAL A 183 -13.94 -9.69 8.60
N LYS A 184 -13.51 -10.19 9.75
CA LYS A 184 -12.81 -9.39 10.76
C LYS A 184 -11.36 -9.84 10.84
N TYR A 185 -10.45 -8.90 10.75
CA TYR A 185 -9.03 -9.14 10.94
C TYR A 185 -8.62 -8.85 12.37
N TYR A 186 -7.80 -9.72 12.93
CA TYR A 186 -7.17 -9.50 14.21
C TYR A 186 -5.75 -10.06 14.18
N GLN A 187 -4.78 -9.19 14.35
CA GLN A 187 -3.37 -9.54 14.40
C GLN A 187 -2.65 -8.55 15.32
N LYS A 188 -1.67 -9.02 16.06
CA LYS A 188 -0.86 -8.16 16.94
C LYS A 188 0.61 -8.38 16.66
N ASP A 189 1.29 -7.31 16.28
CA ASP A 189 2.74 -7.32 16.14
C ASP A 189 3.39 -7.24 17.52
N SER A 190 4.48 -8.00 17.70
CA SER A 190 5.28 -8.02 18.93
C SER A 190 6.67 -7.43 18.75
N ASN A 191 7.06 -7.13 17.51
CA ASN A 191 8.38 -6.58 17.21
C ASN A 191 8.44 -5.09 17.61
N LYS A 192 9.19 -4.78 18.67
CA LYS A 192 9.32 -3.41 19.21
C LYS A 192 9.94 -2.43 18.22
N ASP A 193 10.92 -2.88 17.41
CA ASP A 193 11.56 -2.02 16.41
C ASP A 193 10.59 -1.66 15.28
N LEU A 194 9.67 -2.58 14.90
CA LEU A 194 8.58 -2.29 13.96
C LEU A 194 7.54 -1.35 14.57
N ILE A 195 7.08 -1.66 15.79
CA ILE A 195 6.06 -0.86 16.48
C ILE A 195 6.53 0.59 16.67
N SER A 196 7.83 0.82 16.92
CA SER A 196 8.40 2.17 17.05
C SER A 196 8.34 3.01 15.76
N LYS A 197 7.98 2.40 14.62
CA LYS A 197 7.74 3.11 13.36
C LYS A 197 6.35 3.75 13.26
N TYR A 198 5.50 3.54 14.24
CA TYR A 198 4.20 4.18 14.32
C TYR A 198 4.20 5.29 15.37
N ASN A 199 3.73 6.45 14.98
CA ASN A 199 3.50 7.58 15.87
C ASN A 199 1.98 7.83 15.95
N SER A 200 1.37 7.50 17.09
CA SER A 200 -0.08 7.66 17.32
C SER A 200 -0.56 9.11 17.18
N ASP A 201 0.32 10.07 17.51
CA ASP A 201 -0.01 11.49 17.51
C ASP A 201 0.34 12.18 16.19
N TRP A 202 0.79 11.41 15.18
CA TRP A 202 1.28 12.01 13.94
C TRP A 202 0.18 12.81 13.21
N ILE A 203 -1.04 12.27 13.15
CA ILE A 203 -2.17 12.93 12.49
C ILE A 203 -2.52 14.22 13.22
N SER A 204 -2.68 14.21 14.54
CA SER A 204 -3.01 15.39 15.32
C SER A 204 -1.93 16.47 15.27
N LYS A 205 -0.65 16.07 15.31
CA LYS A 205 0.50 16.99 15.18
C LYS A 205 0.61 17.65 13.81
N CYS A 206 0.06 17.03 12.77
CA CYS A 206 0.03 17.58 11.42
C CYS A 206 -1.20 18.45 11.12
N GLY A 207 -2.07 18.71 12.10
CA GLY A 207 -3.14 19.71 12.00
C GLY A 207 -4.47 19.23 11.43
N LEU A 208 -4.79 17.95 11.52
CA LEU A 208 -6.19 17.48 11.51
C LEU A 208 -6.67 17.45 12.97
N ASN A 209 -7.19 18.57 13.45
CA ASN A 209 -8.14 18.53 14.55
C ASN A 209 -9.48 18.08 13.94
N GLU A 210 -10.03 16.99 14.46
CA GLU A 210 -11.39 16.53 14.16
C GLU A 210 -12.43 17.60 14.45
#